data_252a2068e50f8cf73f7b294f2d15570e
#
_entry.id   252a2068e50f8cf73f7b294f2d15570e
#
_cell.length_a   1.000
_cell.length_b   1.000
_cell.length_c   1.000
_cell.angle_alpha   90.00
_cell.angle_beta   90.00
_cell.angle_gamma   90.00
#
_symmetry.space_group_name_H-M   'P 1'
#
loop_
_entity.id
_entity.type
_entity.pdbx_description
1 polymer ?
#
loop_
_entity_poly.entity_id
_entity_poly.type
_entity_poly.pdbx_seq_one_letter_code
_entity_poly.pdbx_strand_id
1 'polypeptide(L)'
;MMRTLTAVIAASILLAGCSSAPPSTAEPTSTTTCAPAPVADMTTPDGWIGFAAEHPESVSFAVDDGLGHTSEHDANTPHPLASAVKVVHLGAYARAVADGTLNPDERVPVADWQRWFAPGTDGGAHIAALNRLGIPNDGTSPTDPAATVRLDDMVSAMVRESDNGVPDYLRYRLGDDALRDAAAAGGWSDFTPPTLVGVTLGALDATVDTDDLWSLAQRFAFDADFRATYGTTARPRDETELLTYFDRFGPTGTAAELARFHTAVADGSYGSGVDTVRRHLEWQDPPADAGFVAMGFKGGNLPGVLTHGFEFRRADGAPAVVVWLNHDLTASEYESATTNLTQHQTLLLEAAADPATVGRLACIS
;
A
#
# COMPACT_ATOMS: atom_id res chain seq x y z
N MET A 1 59.51 -44.52 -7.67
CA MET A 1 60.40 -44.07 -6.57
C MET A 1 59.53 -43.69 -5.39
N MET A 2 59.55 -44.51 -4.42
CA MET A 2 58.82 -44.47 -3.15
C MET A 2 59.57 -43.55 -2.17
N ARG A 3 58.91 -42.60 -1.51
CA ARG A 3 59.38 -42.04 -0.24
C ARG A 3 58.22 -41.84 0.71
N THR A 4 58.26 -42.66 1.72
CA THR A 4 57.53 -42.62 2.97
C THR A 4 57.69 -41.32 3.76
N LEU A 5 56.66 -40.83 4.38
CA LEU A 5 56.75 -39.82 5.42
C LEU A 5 56.02 -40.26 6.68
N THR A 6 56.76 -40.16 7.74
CA THR A 6 56.55 -40.65 9.10
C THR A 6 55.55 -39.70 9.85
N ALA A 7 54.62 -40.31 10.61
CA ALA A 7 53.73 -39.61 11.54
C ALA A 7 54.47 -39.26 12.84
N VAL A 8 54.28 -38.04 13.33
CA VAL A 8 54.63 -37.62 14.68
C VAL A 8 53.36 -37.35 15.46
N ILE A 9 53.13 -38.15 16.50
CA ILE A 9 52.07 -37.99 17.48
C ILE A 9 52.60 -37.08 18.58
N ALA A 10 51.94 -35.89 18.79
CA ALA A 10 52.17 -35.05 19.96
C ALA A 10 50.96 -35.17 20.89
N ALA A 11 51.19 -35.72 22.07
CA ALA A 11 50.23 -35.79 23.16
C ALA A 11 50.14 -34.39 23.86
N SER A 12 48.98 -33.82 23.91
CA SER A 12 48.70 -32.60 24.69
C SER A 12 47.84 -32.90 25.90
N ILE A 13 48.35 -32.51 27.03
CA ILE A 13 47.84 -32.70 28.38
C ILE A 13 46.63 -31.78 28.57
N LEU A 14 45.49 -32.36 28.99
CA LEU A 14 44.29 -31.65 29.43
C LEU A 14 44.51 -31.06 30.85
N LEU A 15 44.58 -29.72 30.94
CA LEU A 15 44.40 -28.98 32.18
C LEU A 15 42.95 -28.55 32.29
N ALA A 16 42.19 -29.17 33.19
CA ALA A 16 40.84 -28.73 33.56
C ALA A 16 40.94 -27.46 34.42
N GLY A 17 40.69 -26.32 33.78
CA GLY A 17 40.47 -25.03 34.45
C GLY A 17 38.97 -24.84 34.71
N CYS A 18 38.54 -24.92 35.95
CA CYS A 18 37.20 -24.44 36.35
C CYS A 18 37.16 -22.93 36.21
N SER A 19 36.59 -22.44 35.10
CA SER A 19 36.25 -21.04 34.95
C SER A 19 34.82 -20.84 35.42
N SER A 20 34.66 -20.23 36.58
CA SER A 20 33.38 -19.71 37.06
C SER A 20 32.99 -18.53 36.18
N ALA A 21 31.95 -18.72 35.35
CA ALA A 21 31.34 -17.61 34.64
C ALA A 21 30.80 -16.55 35.63
N PRO A 22 31.02 -15.25 35.39
CA PRO A 22 30.38 -14.20 36.18
C PRO A 22 28.85 -14.28 36.03
N PRO A 23 28.06 -13.92 37.04
CA PRO A 23 26.62 -13.89 36.91
C PRO A 23 26.25 -12.91 35.83
N SER A 24 25.47 -13.39 34.84
CA SER A 24 24.81 -12.55 33.88
C SER A 24 23.94 -11.56 34.60
N THR A 25 24.34 -10.30 34.65
CA THR A 25 23.45 -9.21 35.03
C THR A 25 22.42 -9.14 33.92
N ALA A 26 21.21 -9.68 34.19
CA ALA A 26 20.04 -9.38 33.40
C ALA A 26 19.90 -7.86 33.36
N GLU A 27 19.99 -7.26 32.17
CA GLU A 27 19.60 -5.88 31.99
C GLU A 27 18.17 -5.72 32.51
N PRO A 28 17.86 -4.67 33.28
CA PRO A 28 16.49 -4.43 33.69
C PRO A 28 15.68 -4.22 32.44
N THR A 29 14.75 -5.11 32.18
CA THR A 29 13.67 -4.90 31.19
C THR A 29 12.95 -3.63 31.64
N SER A 30 13.19 -2.51 30.99
CA SER A 30 12.43 -1.27 31.16
C SER A 30 10.98 -1.61 30.84
N THR A 31 10.17 -1.86 31.86
CA THR A 31 8.71 -1.88 31.67
C THR A 31 8.28 -0.43 31.38
N THR A 32 8.09 -0.12 30.12
CA THR A 32 7.50 1.15 29.69
C THR A 32 6.11 1.22 30.33
N THR A 33 5.93 2.11 31.29
CA THR A 33 4.61 2.34 31.89
C THR A 33 3.83 3.21 30.91
N CYS A 34 2.83 2.64 30.25
CA CYS A 34 1.97 3.38 29.34
C CYS A 34 1.17 4.45 30.08
N ALA A 35 1.19 5.67 29.57
CA ALA A 35 0.28 6.71 30.02
C ALA A 35 -1.16 6.36 29.55
N PRO A 36 -2.20 6.85 30.25
CA PRO A 36 -3.57 6.69 29.79
C PRO A 36 -3.73 7.20 28.36
N ALA A 37 -4.45 6.44 27.53
CA ALA A 37 -4.74 6.86 26.17
C ALA A 37 -5.55 8.19 26.17
N PRO A 38 -5.37 9.05 25.17
CA PRO A 38 -6.23 10.20 24.96
C PRO A 38 -7.69 9.79 24.77
N VAL A 39 -8.60 10.74 24.89
CA VAL A 39 -10.00 10.51 24.52
C VAL A 39 -10.10 10.33 22.99
N ALA A 40 -10.87 9.35 22.55
CA ALA A 40 -11.13 9.13 21.12
C ALA A 40 -11.80 10.35 20.49
N ASP A 41 -11.13 10.97 19.52
CA ASP A 41 -11.59 12.16 18.79
C ASP A 41 -10.83 12.28 17.46
N MET A 42 -11.40 11.79 16.36
CA MET A 42 -10.78 11.84 15.04
C MET A 42 -10.53 13.27 14.52
N THR A 43 -11.00 14.31 15.22
CA THR A 43 -10.73 15.70 14.83
C THR A 43 -9.37 16.22 15.27
N THR A 44 -8.59 15.40 15.98
CA THR A 44 -7.23 15.73 16.46
C THR A 44 -6.27 14.55 16.25
N PRO A 45 -4.94 14.80 16.06
CA PRO A 45 -3.96 13.71 15.97
C PRO A 45 -3.94 12.82 17.20
N ASP A 46 -3.97 13.40 18.40
CA ASP A 46 -4.01 12.67 19.68
C ASP A 46 -5.28 11.83 19.81
N GLY A 47 -6.41 12.35 19.37
CA GLY A 47 -7.68 11.65 19.41
C GLY A 47 -7.72 10.42 18.50
N TRP A 48 -6.91 10.36 17.45
CA TRP A 48 -6.73 9.15 16.65
C TRP A 48 -6.01 8.04 17.41
N ILE A 49 -5.03 8.39 18.27
CA ILE A 49 -4.44 7.41 19.21
C ILE A 49 -5.51 6.92 20.19
N GLY A 50 -6.36 7.83 20.68
CA GLY A 50 -7.49 7.49 21.54
C GLY A 50 -8.47 6.54 20.87
N PHE A 51 -8.83 6.80 19.60
CA PHE A 51 -9.67 5.92 18.79
C PHE A 51 -9.06 4.53 18.65
N ALA A 52 -7.78 4.44 18.29
CA ALA A 52 -7.11 3.15 18.14
C ALA A 52 -7.02 2.38 19.48
N ALA A 53 -6.91 3.07 20.60
CA ALA A 53 -6.90 2.45 21.93
C ALA A 53 -8.31 1.99 22.39
N GLU A 54 -9.38 2.66 21.95
CA GLU A 54 -10.77 2.30 22.23
C GLU A 54 -11.29 1.20 21.29
N HIS A 55 -10.80 1.16 20.05
CA HIS A 55 -11.19 0.23 19.00
C HIS A 55 -9.97 -0.49 18.39
N PRO A 56 -9.16 -1.20 19.21
CA PRO A 56 -7.96 -1.87 18.69
C PRO A 56 -8.26 -2.93 17.64
N GLU A 57 -9.46 -3.52 17.67
CA GLU A 57 -9.95 -4.49 16.68
C GLU A 57 -10.22 -3.89 15.29
N SER A 58 -10.30 -2.57 15.16
CA SER A 58 -10.57 -1.87 13.88
C SER A 58 -9.33 -1.20 13.30
N VAL A 59 -8.15 -1.47 13.88
CA VAL A 59 -6.91 -0.80 13.50
C VAL A 59 -5.79 -1.82 13.38
N SER A 60 -5.02 -1.72 12.30
CA SER A 60 -3.73 -2.42 12.16
C SER A 60 -2.67 -1.45 11.70
N PHE A 61 -1.47 -1.51 12.27
CA PHE A 61 -0.39 -0.64 11.81
C PHE A 61 1.00 -1.28 11.97
N ALA A 62 1.93 -0.76 11.17
CA ALA A 62 3.37 -0.99 11.30
C ALA A 62 4.10 0.35 11.12
N VAL A 63 4.89 0.73 12.11
CA VAL A 63 5.62 2.00 12.19
C VAL A 63 7.08 1.72 12.47
N ASP A 64 7.96 2.35 11.70
CA ASP A 64 9.40 2.43 11.92
C ASP A 64 9.85 3.88 11.68
N ASP A 65 10.36 4.56 12.69
CA ASP A 65 10.83 5.94 12.57
C ASP A 65 12.22 6.07 11.91
N GLY A 66 12.87 4.96 11.57
CA GLY A 66 14.22 4.92 11.03
C GLY A 66 15.31 5.34 12.02
N LEU A 67 14.96 5.57 13.29
CA LEU A 67 15.88 5.94 14.38
C LEU A 67 16.03 4.83 15.42
N GLY A 68 15.41 3.67 15.15
CA GLY A 68 15.46 2.48 15.99
C GLY A 68 14.23 2.29 16.88
N HIS A 69 13.16 3.05 16.67
CA HIS A 69 11.90 2.86 17.39
C HIS A 69 10.86 2.31 16.41
N THR A 70 10.22 1.22 16.81
CA THR A 70 9.18 0.55 16.04
C THR A 70 7.94 0.33 16.89
N SER A 71 6.79 0.29 16.23
CA SER A 71 5.53 -0.08 16.85
C SER A 71 4.66 -0.82 15.85
N GLU A 72 4.06 -1.92 16.28
CA GLU A 72 3.16 -2.72 15.47
C GLU A 72 1.92 -3.08 16.29
N HIS A 73 0.76 -3.07 15.63
CA HIS A 73 -0.48 -3.58 16.19
C HIS A 73 -1.23 -4.34 15.10
N ASP A 74 -1.59 -5.58 15.36
CA ASP A 74 -2.25 -6.50 14.43
C ASP A 74 -1.64 -6.50 13.01
N ALA A 75 -0.33 -6.23 12.93
CA ALA A 75 0.36 -5.93 11.67
C ALA A 75 0.42 -7.10 10.68
N ASN A 76 0.15 -8.34 11.11
CA ASN A 76 0.24 -9.55 10.31
C ASN A 76 -1.12 -10.17 9.95
N THR A 77 -2.22 -9.58 10.36
CA THR A 77 -3.57 -9.98 9.96
C THR A 77 -3.94 -9.30 8.63
N PRO A 78 -4.42 -10.05 7.63
CA PRO A 78 -4.83 -9.47 6.36
C PRO A 78 -6.13 -8.66 6.53
N HIS A 79 -6.13 -7.42 6.02
CA HIS A 79 -7.29 -6.52 5.97
C HIS A 79 -7.44 -5.91 4.58
N PRO A 80 -8.62 -5.34 4.24
CA PRO A 80 -8.81 -4.64 2.99
C PRO A 80 -7.86 -3.43 2.87
N LEU A 81 -7.12 -3.37 1.76
CA LEU A 81 -6.13 -2.31 1.48
C LEU A 81 -6.70 -1.20 0.60
N ALA A 82 -7.83 -1.43 -0.04
CA ALA A 82 -8.36 -0.52 -1.04
C ALA A 82 -7.29 -0.14 -2.08
N SER A 83 -7.16 1.15 -2.40
CA SER A 83 -6.20 1.62 -3.41
C SER A 83 -4.73 1.61 -2.96
N ALA A 84 -4.41 1.32 -1.70
CA ALA A 84 -3.01 1.22 -1.27
C ALA A 84 -2.27 0.08 -1.99
N VAL A 85 -2.98 -0.98 -2.40
CA VAL A 85 -2.43 -2.09 -3.20
C VAL A 85 -1.81 -1.65 -4.54
N LYS A 86 -2.14 -0.47 -5.05
CA LYS A 86 -1.65 0.07 -6.32
C LYS A 86 -0.14 0.29 -6.35
N VAL A 87 0.53 0.32 -5.19
CA VAL A 87 2.00 0.36 -5.12
C VAL A 87 2.63 -0.85 -5.83
N VAL A 88 1.99 -2.02 -5.79
CA VAL A 88 2.47 -3.22 -6.49
C VAL A 88 2.35 -3.05 -8.01
N HIS A 89 1.24 -2.48 -8.50
CA HIS A 89 1.07 -2.18 -9.94
C HIS A 89 2.11 -1.16 -10.42
N LEU A 90 2.39 -0.14 -9.60
CA LEU A 90 3.46 0.82 -9.87
C LEU A 90 4.83 0.13 -9.91
N GLY A 91 5.09 -0.77 -8.97
CA GLY A 91 6.30 -1.57 -8.94
C GLY A 91 6.49 -2.42 -10.19
N ALA A 92 5.43 -3.11 -10.64
CA ALA A 92 5.46 -3.91 -11.86
C ALA A 92 5.73 -3.05 -13.11
N TYR A 93 5.08 -1.89 -13.23
CA TYR A 93 5.36 -0.91 -14.27
C TYR A 93 6.83 -0.46 -14.25
N ALA A 94 7.34 -0.09 -13.07
CA ALA A 94 8.69 0.43 -12.91
C ALA A 94 9.76 -0.60 -13.30
N ARG A 95 9.56 -1.88 -12.94
CA ARG A 95 10.45 -2.98 -13.33
C ARG A 95 10.40 -3.23 -14.83
N ALA A 96 9.20 -3.23 -15.43
CA ALA A 96 9.02 -3.40 -16.87
C ALA A 96 9.64 -2.25 -17.68
N VAL A 97 9.67 -1.04 -17.14
CA VAL A 97 10.41 0.09 -17.75
C VAL A 97 11.91 -0.11 -17.62
N ALA A 98 12.39 -0.54 -16.44
CA ALA A 98 13.81 -0.73 -16.18
C ALA A 98 14.44 -1.86 -17.00
N ASP A 99 13.68 -2.91 -17.33
CA ASP A 99 14.13 -4.02 -18.18
C ASP A 99 13.85 -3.81 -19.67
N GLY A 100 13.19 -2.70 -20.05
CA GLY A 100 12.89 -2.34 -21.43
C GLY A 100 11.66 -3.04 -22.02
N THR A 101 10.87 -3.77 -21.23
CA THR A 101 9.60 -4.40 -21.68
C THR A 101 8.54 -3.35 -21.98
N LEU A 102 8.50 -2.26 -21.21
CA LEU A 102 7.64 -1.10 -21.47
C LEU A 102 8.46 0.15 -21.77
N ASN A 103 7.95 0.96 -22.71
CA ASN A 103 8.49 2.29 -22.98
C ASN A 103 7.63 3.35 -22.24
N PRO A 104 8.17 4.10 -21.27
CA PRO A 104 7.43 5.14 -20.55
C PRO A 104 6.90 6.26 -21.46
N ASP A 105 7.53 6.46 -22.64
CA ASP A 105 7.14 7.48 -23.62
C ASP A 105 6.14 6.94 -24.66
N GLU A 106 5.73 5.67 -24.57
CA GLU A 106 4.70 5.10 -25.42
C GLU A 106 3.43 5.96 -25.38
N ARG A 107 2.86 6.22 -26.58
CA ARG A 107 1.58 6.93 -26.70
C ARG A 107 0.44 5.93 -26.66
N VAL A 108 -0.27 5.88 -25.53
CA VAL A 108 -1.42 5.01 -25.33
C VAL A 108 -2.69 5.72 -25.77
N PRO A 109 -3.55 5.11 -26.61
CA PRO A 109 -4.88 5.65 -26.86
C PRO A 109 -5.65 5.80 -25.54
N VAL A 110 -6.25 6.97 -25.30
CA VAL A 110 -7.05 7.19 -24.08
C VAL A 110 -8.24 6.22 -24.02
N ALA A 111 -8.76 5.80 -25.15
CA ALA A 111 -9.80 4.77 -25.26
C ALA A 111 -9.35 3.42 -24.68
N ASP A 112 -8.05 3.08 -24.73
CA ASP A 112 -7.52 1.84 -24.14
C ASP A 112 -7.44 1.92 -22.62
N TRP A 113 -7.21 3.09 -22.05
CA TRP A 113 -7.31 3.34 -20.62
C TRP A 113 -8.78 3.36 -20.18
N GLN A 114 -9.64 4.14 -20.87
CA GLN A 114 -11.05 4.31 -20.57
C GLN A 114 -11.82 2.98 -20.51
N ARG A 115 -11.44 1.97 -21.28
CA ARG A 115 -12.16 0.68 -21.27
C ARG A 115 -12.06 -0.07 -19.93
N TRP A 116 -11.06 0.24 -19.11
CA TRP A 116 -10.85 -0.32 -17.79
C TRP A 116 -11.45 0.55 -16.67
N PHE A 117 -12.26 1.54 -17.01
CA PHE A 117 -12.88 2.42 -16.04
C PHE A 117 -14.41 2.32 -16.08
N ALA A 118 -15.02 2.10 -14.92
CA ALA A 118 -16.47 2.17 -14.74
C ALA A 118 -16.85 3.60 -14.29
N PRO A 119 -17.53 4.39 -15.12
CA PRO A 119 -17.83 5.79 -14.81
C PRO A 119 -18.57 5.99 -13.48
N GLY A 120 -18.14 6.98 -12.70
CA GLY A 120 -18.80 7.37 -11.44
C GLY A 120 -18.46 6.49 -10.23
N THR A 121 -17.44 5.62 -10.32
CA THR A 121 -17.17 4.61 -9.29
C THR A 121 -15.92 4.87 -8.44
N ASP A 122 -15.15 5.93 -8.73
CA ASP A 122 -13.86 6.22 -8.10
C ASP A 122 -13.80 7.59 -7.40
N GLY A 123 -14.96 8.16 -7.06
CA GLY A 123 -15.01 9.47 -6.43
C GLY A 123 -14.56 10.64 -7.32
N GLY A 124 -14.47 10.42 -8.65
CA GLY A 124 -14.05 11.43 -9.61
C GLY A 124 -12.55 11.42 -9.91
N ALA A 125 -11.80 10.44 -9.43
CA ALA A 125 -10.36 10.33 -9.63
C ALA A 125 -9.97 10.27 -11.12
N HIS A 126 -10.68 9.48 -11.92
CA HIS A 126 -10.43 9.39 -13.36
C HIS A 126 -10.62 10.73 -14.07
N ILE A 127 -11.71 11.43 -13.78
CA ILE A 127 -11.98 12.74 -14.38
C ILE A 127 -10.96 13.79 -13.92
N ALA A 128 -10.55 13.76 -12.65
CA ALA A 128 -9.48 14.63 -12.16
C ALA A 128 -8.15 14.37 -12.89
N ALA A 129 -7.82 13.10 -13.15
CA ALA A 129 -6.64 12.73 -13.94
C ALA A 129 -6.73 13.22 -15.40
N LEU A 130 -7.86 13.02 -16.07
CA LEU A 130 -8.07 13.54 -17.42
C LEU A 130 -7.89 15.07 -17.48
N ASN A 131 -8.47 15.80 -16.51
CA ASN A 131 -8.34 17.25 -16.41
C ASN A 131 -6.89 17.69 -16.19
N ARG A 132 -6.16 17.06 -15.24
CA ARG A 132 -4.74 17.35 -15.00
C ARG A 132 -3.87 17.10 -16.22
N LEU A 133 -4.19 16.05 -16.99
CA LEU A 133 -3.43 15.67 -18.18
C LEU A 133 -3.88 16.45 -19.43
N GLY A 134 -4.85 17.36 -19.31
CA GLY A 134 -5.34 18.17 -20.42
C GLY A 134 -6.12 17.36 -21.46
N ILE A 135 -6.70 16.23 -21.08
CA ILE A 135 -7.51 15.37 -21.97
C ILE A 135 -8.96 15.88 -21.95
N PRO A 136 -9.52 16.31 -23.11
CA PRO A 136 -10.91 16.76 -23.19
C PRO A 136 -11.88 15.67 -22.74
N ASN A 137 -12.82 16.03 -21.84
CA ASN A 137 -13.82 15.11 -21.30
C ASN A 137 -15.15 15.84 -21.04
N ASP A 138 -16.23 15.09 -20.90
CA ASP A 138 -17.59 15.59 -20.61
C ASP A 138 -17.99 15.48 -19.13
N GLY A 139 -17.02 15.19 -18.24
CA GLY A 139 -17.25 14.94 -16.82
C GLY A 139 -17.52 13.47 -16.48
N THR A 140 -17.60 12.60 -17.50
CA THR A 140 -17.78 11.14 -17.34
C THR A 140 -16.81 10.34 -18.18
N SER A 141 -16.46 10.86 -19.36
CA SER A 141 -15.64 10.15 -20.35
C SER A 141 -14.85 11.13 -21.21
N PRO A 142 -13.70 10.70 -21.79
CA PRO A 142 -12.99 11.46 -22.83
C PRO A 142 -13.87 11.71 -24.04
N THR A 143 -13.79 12.92 -24.60
CA THR A 143 -14.62 13.32 -25.77
C THR A 143 -13.88 13.26 -27.10
N ASP A 144 -12.54 13.20 -27.08
CA ASP A 144 -11.73 13.03 -28.29
C ASP A 144 -11.34 11.55 -28.49
N PRO A 145 -11.90 10.84 -29.48
CA PRO A 145 -11.58 9.44 -29.72
C PRO A 145 -10.15 9.22 -30.22
N ALA A 146 -9.45 10.26 -30.69
CA ALA A 146 -8.07 10.22 -31.15
C ALA A 146 -7.06 10.61 -30.06
N ALA A 147 -7.52 10.99 -28.87
CA ALA A 147 -6.65 11.40 -27.76
C ALA A 147 -5.70 10.27 -27.36
N THR A 148 -4.46 10.64 -27.13
CA THR A 148 -3.41 9.74 -26.60
C THR A 148 -2.74 10.36 -25.40
N VAL A 149 -2.25 9.54 -24.50
CA VAL A 149 -1.51 9.93 -23.30
C VAL A 149 -0.16 9.21 -23.27
N ARG A 150 0.89 9.80 -22.69
CA ARG A 150 2.11 9.04 -22.39
C ARG A 150 1.80 7.97 -21.34
N LEU A 151 2.35 6.78 -21.51
CA LEU A 151 2.17 5.68 -20.54
C LEU A 151 2.58 6.12 -19.12
N ASP A 152 3.71 6.80 -18.98
CA ASP A 152 4.19 7.31 -17.69
C ASP A 152 3.24 8.33 -17.05
N ASP A 153 2.67 9.23 -17.86
CA ASP A 153 1.68 10.21 -17.40
C ASP A 153 0.37 9.52 -16.97
N MET A 154 -0.06 8.50 -17.71
CA MET A 154 -1.21 7.67 -17.35
C MET A 154 -0.97 6.93 -16.03
N VAL A 155 0.23 6.33 -15.84
CA VAL A 155 0.60 5.68 -14.58
C VAL A 155 0.61 6.67 -13.42
N SER A 156 1.02 7.93 -13.65
CA SER A 156 0.96 8.96 -12.61
C SER A 156 -0.46 9.19 -12.07
N ALA A 157 -1.51 8.96 -12.89
CA ALA A 157 -2.91 9.09 -12.48
C ALA A 157 -3.30 8.05 -11.41
N MET A 158 -2.76 6.83 -11.52
CA MET A 158 -2.96 5.77 -10.52
C MET A 158 -2.44 6.16 -9.13
N VAL A 159 -1.36 6.94 -9.09
CA VAL A 159 -0.74 7.36 -7.83
C VAL A 159 -1.36 8.64 -7.29
N ARG A 160 -1.44 9.69 -8.13
CA ARG A 160 -1.84 11.03 -7.70
C ARG A 160 -3.33 11.15 -7.44
N GLU A 161 -4.14 10.75 -8.41
CA GLU A 161 -5.60 10.79 -8.31
C GLU A 161 -6.19 9.48 -7.79
N SER A 162 -5.38 8.42 -7.74
CA SER A 162 -5.86 7.06 -7.40
C SER A 162 -6.78 6.45 -8.44
N ASP A 163 -6.58 6.77 -9.73
CA ASP A 163 -7.36 6.21 -10.85
C ASP A 163 -7.47 4.68 -10.78
N ASN A 164 -8.68 4.15 -11.02
CA ASN A 164 -8.98 2.73 -10.93
C ASN A 164 -8.82 1.97 -12.26
N GLY A 165 -8.72 2.66 -13.39
CA GLY A 165 -8.55 2.01 -14.69
C GLY A 165 -7.11 1.59 -14.98
N VAL A 166 -6.13 2.35 -14.48
CA VAL A 166 -4.70 2.08 -14.74
C VAL A 166 -4.22 0.75 -14.16
N PRO A 167 -4.59 0.33 -12.95
CA PRO A 167 -4.15 -0.96 -12.40
C PRO A 167 -4.52 -2.15 -13.28
N ASP A 168 -5.78 -2.23 -13.70
CA ASP A 168 -6.25 -3.34 -14.55
C ASP A 168 -5.67 -3.26 -15.96
N TYR A 169 -5.45 -2.05 -16.51
CA TYR A 169 -4.70 -1.87 -17.75
C TYR A 169 -3.27 -2.42 -17.63
N LEU A 170 -2.56 -2.13 -16.54
CA LEU A 170 -1.21 -2.65 -16.32
C LEU A 170 -1.21 -4.16 -16.09
N ARG A 171 -2.15 -4.71 -15.32
CA ARG A 171 -2.31 -6.15 -15.15
C ARG A 171 -2.53 -6.85 -16.50
N TYR A 172 -3.38 -6.28 -17.36
CA TYR A 172 -3.62 -6.81 -18.70
C TYR A 172 -2.37 -6.79 -19.59
N ARG A 173 -1.56 -5.72 -19.49
CA ARG A 173 -0.33 -5.54 -20.29
C ARG A 173 0.84 -6.41 -19.83
N LEU A 174 0.97 -6.62 -18.53
CA LEU A 174 2.14 -7.25 -17.90
C LEU A 174 1.89 -8.70 -17.46
N GLY A 175 0.64 -9.03 -17.15
CA GLY A 175 0.26 -10.32 -16.58
C GLY A 175 0.45 -10.42 -15.07
N ASP A 176 -0.13 -11.47 -14.51
CA ASP A 176 -0.15 -11.70 -13.07
C ASP A 176 1.23 -11.97 -12.48
N ASP A 177 2.10 -12.64 -13.22
CA ASP A 177 3.45 -12.98 -12.75
C ASP A 177 4.30 -11.72 -12.54
N ALA A 178 4.20 -10.72 -13.44
CA ALA A 178 4.90 -9.46 -13.26
C ALA A 178 4.46 -8.71 -11.98
N LEU A 179 3.18 -8.80 -11.61
CA LEU A 179 2.69 -8.21 -10.36
C LEU A 179 3.22 -8.99 -9.14
N ARG A 180 3.22 -10.33 -9.20
CA ARG A 180 3.79 -11.16 -8.12
C ARG A 180 5.29 -10.91 -7.93
N ASP A 181 6.04 -10.80 -9.02
CA ASP A 181 7.47 -10.50 -8.99
C ASP A 181 7.75 -9.10 -8.41
N ALA A 182 6.89 -8.12 -8.73
CA ALA A 182 6.98 -6.78 -8.16
C ALA A 182 6.66 -6.75 -6.66
N ALA A 183 5.65 -7.48 -6.23
CA ALA A 183 5.31 -7.63 -4.82
C ALA A 183 6.45 -8.33 -4.05
N ALA A 184 6.98 -9.44 -4.59
CA ALA A 184 8.09 -10.17 -3.99
C ALA A 184 9.36 -9.31 -3.85
N ALA A 185 9.66 -8.45 -4.84
CA ALA A 185 10.77 -7.50 -4.77
C ALA A 185 10.58 -6.48 -3.63
N GLY A 186 9.35 -6.14 -3.28
CA GLY A 186 8.99 -5.32 -2.12
C GLY A 186 8.83 -6.12 -0.82
N GLY A 187 9.19 -7.42 -0.78
CA GLY A 187 9.08 -8.24 0.43
C GLY A 187 7.68 -8.78 0.73
N TRP A 188 6.80 -8.82 -0.28
CA TRP A 188 5.44 -9.35 -0.20
C TRP A 188 5.30 -10.62 -1.03
N SER A 189 5.44 -11.80 -0.40
CA SER A 189 5.60 -13.10 -1.10
C SER A 189 4.29 -13.72 -1.58
N ASP A 190 3.20 -13.55 -0.83
CA ASP A 190 1.92 -14.25 -1.10
C ASP A 190 0.89 -13.35 -1.80
N PHE A 191 1.37 -12.44 -2.65
CA PHE A 191 0.53 -11.47 -3.33
C PHE A 191 -0.40 -12.12 -4.36
N THR A 192 -1.69 -11.85 -4.22
CA THR A 192 -2.71 -12.18 -5.21
C THR A 192 -3.07 -10.93 -6.01
N PRO A 193 -2.80 -10.90 -7.34
CA PRO A 193 -3.13 -9.74 -8.16
C PRO A 193 -4.62 -9.43 -8.14
N PRO A 194 -5.03 -8.25 -7.64
CA PRO A 194 -6.44 -7.87 -7.63
C PRO A 194 -6.88 -7.28 -8.97
N THR A 195 -8.19 -7.24 -9.18
CA THR A 195 -8.80 -6.41 -10.24
C THR A 195 -9.66 -5.33 -9.59
N LEU A 196 -9.30 -4.06 -9.82
CA LEU A 196 -10.06 -2.95 -9.24
C LEU A 196 -11.41 -2.79 -9.93
N VAL A 197 -11.42 -2.93 -11.27
CA VAL A 197 -12.65 -2.86 -12.08
C VAL A 197 -13.57 -4.04 -11.76
N GLY A 198 -13.06 -5.26 -11.71
CA GLY A 198 -13.87 -6.44 -11.40
C GLY A 198 -14.53 -6.35 -10.02
N VAL A 199 -13.78 -5.92 -9.00
CA VAL A 199 -14.32 -5.66 -7.65
C VAL A 199 -15.38 -4.58 -7.69
N THR A 200 -15.14 -3.47 -8.39
CA THR A 200 -16.11 -2.38 -8.52
C THR A 200 -17.40 -2.84 -9.20
N LEU A 201 -17.29 -3.60 -10.29
CA LEU A 201 -18.47 -4.12 -11.00
C LEU A 201 -19.31 -5.04 -10.11
N GLY A 202 -18.70 -5.97 -9.40
CA GLY A 202 -19.42 -6.82 -8.47
C GLY A 202 -20.00 -6.07 -7.27
N ALA A 203 -19.36 -4.97 -6.83
CA ALA A 203 -19.91 -4.10 -5.79
C ALA A 203 -21.18 -3.36 -6.26
N LEU A 204 -21.22 -2.94 -7.53
CA LEU A 204 -22.37 -2.24 -8.11
C LEU A 204 -23.58 -3.14 -8.34
N ASP A 205 -23.38 -4.45 -8.52
CA ASP A 205 -24.46 -5.38 -8.85
C ASP A 205 -24.44 -6.65 -7.98
N ALA A 206 -25.35 -6.73 -7.04
CA ALA A 206 -25.50 -7.87 -6.15
C ALA A 206 -25.96 -9.16 -6.85
N THR A 207 -26.34 -9.11 -8.13
CA THR A 207 -26.64 -10.30 -8.94
C THR A 207 -25.39 -10.93 -9.55
N VAL A 208 -24.25 -10.25 -9.49
CA VAL A 208 -22.96 -10.84 -9.88
C VAL A 208 -22.54 -11.84 -8.82
N ASP A 209 -22.59 -13.11 -9.21
CA ASP A 209 -22.21 -14.27 -8.39
C ASP A 209 -21.04 -14.99 -9.09
N THR A 210 -19.83 -14.43 -8.96
CA THR A 210 -18.62 -15.02 -9.51
C THR A 210 -17.41 -14.66 -8.67
N ASP A 211 -16.55 -15.64 -8.43
CA ASP A 211 -15.23 -15.43 -7.84
C ASP A 211 -14.19 -15.04 -8.92
N ASP A 212 -14.50 -15.20 -10.21
CA ASP A 212 -13.64 -14.81 -11.33
C ASP A 212 -13.92 -13.35 -11.77
N LEU A 213 -13.57 -12.43 -10.88
CA LEU A 213 -13.71 -10.99 -11.13
C LEU A 213 -12.78 -10.47 -12.23
N TRP A 214 -11.67 -11.17 -12.50
CA TRP A 214 -10.78 -10.78 -13.59
C TRP A 214 -11.41 -11.03 -14.97
N SER A 215 -12.05 -12.16 -15.18
CA SER A 215 -12.83 -12.41 -16.40
C SER A 215 -13.98 -11.42 -16.56
N LEU A 216 -14.64 -11.03 -15.45
CA LEU A 216 -15.67 -9.98 -15.47
C LEU A 216 -15.09 -8.63 -15.95
N ALA A 217 -13.95 -8.21 -15.39
CA ALA A 217 -13.26 -6.99 -15.79
C ALA A 217 -12.85 -7.01 -17.27
N GLN A 218 -12.29 -8.13 -17.75
CA GLN A 218 -11.92 -8.29 -19.16
C GLN A 218 -13.15 -8.23 -20.06
N ARG A 219 -14.25 -8.88 -19.67
CA ARG A 219 -15.49 -8.80 -20.43
C ARG A 219 -16.01 -7.36 -20.49
N PHE A 220 -16.00 -6.64 -19.39
CA PHE A 220 -16.36 -5.22 -19.37
C PHE A 220 -15.45 -4.38 -20.28
N ALA A 221 -14.14 -4.65 -20.28
CA ALA A 221 -13.19 -3.91 -21.09
C ALA A 221 -13.33 -4.15 -22.61
N PHE A 222 -13.67 -5.39 -23.04
CA PHE A 222 -13.59 -5.79 -24.45
C PHE A 222 -14.93 -6.15 -25.11
N ASP A 223 -16.01 -6.33 -24.34
CA ASP A 223 -17.36 -6.54 -24.86
C ASP A 223 -18.15 -5.23 -24.73
N ALA A 224 -18.28 -4.50 -25.85
CA ALA A 224 -18.95 -3.20 -25.88
C ALA A 224 -20.45 -3.31 -25.55
N ASP A 225 -21.12 -4.38 -25.97
CA ASP A 225 -22.54 -4.61 -25.72
C ASP A 225 -22.77 -4.91 -24.22
N PHE A 226 -21.91 -5.74 -23.65
CA PHE A 226 -21.93 -6.00 -22.20
C PHE A 226 -21.72 -4.71 -21.42
N ARG A 227 -20.69 -3.93 -21.75
CA ARG A 227 -20.40 -2.67 -21.06
C ARG A 227 -21.55 -1.66 -21.17
N ALA A 228 -22.16 -1.53 -22.35
CA ALA A 228 -23.27 -0.60 -22.58
C ALA A 228 -24.53 -0.97 -21.77
N THR A 229 -24.72 -2.25 -21.49
CA THR A 229 -25.88 -2.75 -20.72
C THR A 229 -25.59 -3.00 -19.26
N TYR A 230 -24.32 -3.02 -18.86
CA TYR A 230 -23.92 -3.27 -17.47
C TYR A 230 -24.52 -2.20 -16.55
N GLY A 231 -25.13 -2.65 -15.47
CA GLY A 231 -25.76 -1.77 -14.48
C GLY A 231 -27.20 -1.33 -14.82
N THR A 232 -27.70 -1.53 -16.06
CA THR A 232 -29.09 -1.15 -16.41
C THR A 232 -30.14 -2.00 -15.69
N THR A 233 -29.75 -3.20 -15.28
CA THR A 233 -30.57 -4.17 -14.51
C THR A 233 -29.93 -4.50 -13.15
N ALA A 234 -28.87 -3.79 -12.77
CA ALA A 234 -28.15 -4.04 -11.54
C ALA A 234 -29.05 -3.89 -10.32
N ARG A 235 -28.91 -4.82 -9.37
CA ARG A 235 -29.46 -4.67 -8.02
C ARG A 235 -28.38 -4.06 -7.15
N PRO A 236 -28.53 -2.82 -6.67
CA PRO A 236 -27.57 -2.24 -5.75
C PRO A 236 -27.47 -3.09 -4.47
N ARG A 237 -26.27 -3.17 -3.92
CA ARG A 237 -26.05 -3.73 -2.57
C ARG A 237 -26.52 -2.72 -1.53
N ASP A 238 -27.11 -3.18 -0.45
CA ASP A 238 -27.24 -2.37 0.75
C ASP A 238 -25.86 -2.23 1.45
N GLU A 239 -25.79 -1.41 2.48
CA GLU A 239 -24.55 -1.11 3.19
C GLU A 239 -23.89 -2.38 3.76
N THR A 240 -24.66 -3.25 4.42
CA THR A 240 -24.14 -4.49 5.00
C THR A 240 -23.65 -5.46 3.93
N GLU A 241 -24.40 -5.61 2.83
CA GLU A 241 -23.99 -6.40 1.67
C GLU A 241 -22.71 -5.85 1.04
N LEU A 242 -22.56 -4.52 1.00
CA LEU A 242 -21.39 -3.87 0.40
C LEU A 242 -20.14 -4.08 1.24
N LEU A 243 -20.22 -3.90 2.55
CA LEU A 243 -19.11 -4.14 3.48
C LEU A 243 -18.66 -5.61 3.40
N THR A 244 -19.61 -6.55 3.49
CA THR A 244 -19.34 -7.99 3.35
C THR A 244 -18.70 -8.33 2.00
N TYR A 245 -19.12 -7.65 0.95
CA TYR A 245 -18.55 -7.84 -0.39
C TYR A 245 -17.10 -7.37 -0.46
N PHE A 246 -16.79 -6.19 0.07
CA PHE A 246 -15.42 -5.67 0.06
C PHE A 246 -14.47 -6.46 0.96
N ASP A 247 -14.96 -6.96 2.09
CA ASP A 247 -14.18 -7.86 2.95
C ASP A 247 -13.80 -9.16 2.21
N ARG A 248 -14.73 -9.72 1.44
CA ARG A 248 -14.48 -10.96 0.67
C ARG A 248 -13.65 -10.76 -0.59
N PHE A 249 -13.87 -9.69 -1.35
CA PHE A 249 -13.38 -9.53 -2.72
C PHE A 249 -12.45 -8.32 -2.90
N GLY A 250 -12.38 -7.44 -1.92
CA GLY A 250 -11.47 -6.29 -1.94
C GLY A 250 -10.01 -6.73 -1.99
N PRO A 251 -9.11 -5.88 -2.49
CA PRO A 251 -7.67 -6.12 -2.38
C PRO A 251 -7.29 -6.22 -0.90
N THR A 252 -6.69 -7.34 -0.49
CA THR A 252 -6.28 -7.58 0.89
C THR A 252 -4.77 -7.70 1.03
N GLY A 253 -4.26 -7.42 2.22
CA GLY A 253 -2.88 -7.59 2.63
C GLY A 253 -2.69 -7.12 4.07
N THR A 254 -1.51 -7.28 4.60
CA THR A 254 -1.18 -6.93 5.98
C THR A 254 -0.47 -5.58 6.06
N ALA A 255 -0.56 -4.89 7.20
CA ALA A 255 0.20 -3.67 7.45
C ALA A 255 1.72 -3.93 7.32
N ALA A 256 2.18 -5.09 7.80
CA ALA A 256 3.59 -5.48 7.70
C ALA A 256 4.05 -5.71 6.26
N GLU A 257 3.23 -6.29 5.38
CA GLU A 257 3.57 -6.47 3.96
C GLU A 257 3.67 -5.15 3.23
N LEU A 258 2.69 -4.29 3.44
CA LEU A 258 2.69 -2.95 2.83
C LEU A 258 3.87 -2.11 3.37
N ALA A 259 4.19 -2.22 4.67
CA ALA A 259 5.35 -1.54 5.26
C ALA A 259 6.68 -2.05 4.67
N ARG A 260 6.85 -3.37 4.50
CA ARG A 260 8.05 -3.92 3.82
C ARG A 260 8.20 -3.38 2.40
N PHE A 261 7.09 -3.27 1.65
CA PHE A 261 7.13 -2.71 0.29
C PHE A 261 7.62 -1.25 0.30
N HIS A 262 7.02 -0.42 1.16
CA HIS A 262 7.43 0.99 1.31
C HIS A 262 8.88 1.11 1.81
N THR A 263 9.33 0.25 2.74
CA THR A 263 10.73 0.20 3.20
C THR A 263 11.67 -0.11 2.05
N ALA A 264 11.37 -1.14 1.25
CA ALA A 264 12.20 -1.52 0.11
C ALA A 264 12.32 -0.41 -0.94
N VAL A 265 11.25 0.39 -1.12
CA VAL A 265 11.29 1.57 -1.96
C VAL A 265 12.16 2.66 -1.32
N ALA A 266 11.95 2.96 -0.04
CA ALA A 266 12.64 4.06 0.64
C ALA A 266 14.14 3.81 0.82
N ASP A 267 14.59 2.60 1.13
CA ASP A 267 16.02 2.26 1.29
C ASP A 267 16.70 1.86 -0.02
N GLY A 268 15.92 1.61 -1.09
CA GLY A 268 16.42 1.20 -2.41
C GLY A 268 16.62 -0.30 -2.58
N SER A 269 16.33 -1.13 -1.59
CA SER A 269 16.45 -2.60 -1.68
C SER A 269 15.43 -3.22 -2.63
N TYR A 270 14.38 -2.46 -3.03
CA TYR A 270 13.46 -2.85 -4.10
C TYR A 270 14.20 -3.21 -5.41
N GLY A 271 15.35 -2.56 -5.66
CA GLY A 271 16.23 -2.89 -6.79
C GLY A 271 15.76 -2.27 -8.10
N SER A 272 15.68 -3.11 -9.16
CA SER A 272 15.38 -2.63 -10.52
C SER A 272 14.05 -1.85 -10.57
N GLY A 273 14.10 -0.61 -11.08
CA GLY A 273 12.93 0.26 -11.21
C GLY A 273 12.65 1.16 -10.01
N VAL A 274 13.41 1.06 -8.90
CA VAL A 274 13.16 1.83 -7.66
C VAL A 274 13.07 3.34 -7.90
N ASP A 275 13.92 3.90 -8.75
CA ASP A 275 13.89 5.34 -9.06
C ASP A 275 12.59 5.76 -9.74
N THR A 276 12.02 4.89 -10.57
CA THR A 276 10.71 5.13 -11.18
C THR A 276 9.59 5.06 -10.14
N VAL A 277 9.63 4.07 -9.21
CA VAL A 277 8.66 3.99 -8.12
C VAL A 277 8.72 5.25 -7.26
N ARG A 278 9.90 5.64 -6.80
CA ARG A 278 10.12 6.87 -6.01
C ARG A 278 9.60 8.10 -6.72
N ARG A 279 9.95 8.31 -7.98
CA ARG A 279 9.52 9.47 -8.76
C ARG A 279 7.99 9.63 -8.81
N HIS A 280 7.25 8.52 -8.80
CA HIS A 280 5.79 8.54 -8.78
C HIS A 280 5.23 8.69 -7.37
N LEU A 281 5.75 7.99 -6.36
CA LEU A 281 5.25 8.06 -4.99
C LEU A 281 5.64 9.36 -4.29
N GLU A 282 6.89 9.84 -4.51
CA GLU A 282 7.47 11.03 -3.89
C GLU A 282 7.15 12.32 -4.70
N TRP A 283 5.95 12.43 -5.24
CA TRP A 283 5.59 13.60 -6.07
C TRP A 283 5.20 14.83 -5.25
N GLN A 284 5.04 14.68 -3.95
CA GLN A 284 4.76 15.74 -2.99
C GLN A 284 6.01 15.99 -2.15
N ASP A 285 6.29 17.27 -1.88
CA ASP A 285 7.35 17.61 -0.95
C ASP A 285 6.94 17.27 0.49
N PRO A 286 7.86 16.75 1.33
CA PRO A 286 7.58 16.59 2.74
C PRO A 286 7.44 17.95 3.41
N PRO A 287 6.75 18.05 4.58
CA PRO A 287 6.72 19.29 5.36
C PRO A 287 8.13 19.77 5.71
N ALA A 288 8.37 21.09 5.56
CA ALA A 288 9.71 21.70 5.61
C ALA A 288 10.49 21.39 6.90
N ASP A 289 9.82 21.28 8.03
CA ASP A 289 10.43 21.10 9.35
C ASP A 289 10.42 19.65 9.85
N ALA A 290 9.99 18.69 9.03
CA ALA A 290 9.85 17.29 9.43
C ALA A 290 11.16 16.48 9.40
N GLY A 291 12.27 17.08 8.89
CA GLY A 291 13.58 16.41 8.81
C GLY A 291 13.72 15.38 7.67
N PHE A 292 12.77 15.35 6.74
CA PHE A 292 12.77 14.48 5.59
C PHE A 292 13.12 15.23 4.30
N VAL A 293 13.78 14.53 3.37
CA VAL A 293 14.13 15.05 2.03
C VAL A 293 13.19 14.53 0.94
N ALA A 294 12.42 13.49 1.24
CA ALA A 294 11.39 12.94 0.35
C ALA A 294 10.28 12.28 1.17
N MET A 295 9.07 12.27 0.59
CA MET A 295 7.88 11.64 1.15
C MET A 295 7.11 10.94 0.03
N GLY A 296 7.07 9.62 0.07
CA GLY A 296 6.22 8.81 -0.79
C GLY A 296 4.91 8.45 -0.10
N PHE A 297 3.84 8.41 -0.88
CA PHE A 297 2.51 8.14 -0.35
C PHE A 297 1.63 7.37 -1.31
N LYS A 298 0.94 6.35 -0.78
CA LYS A 298 -0.24 5.78 -1.40
C LYS A 298 -1.25 5.36 -0.35
N GLY A 299 -2.41 5.97 -0.42
CA GLY A 299 -3.54 5.61 0.42
C GLY A 299 -4.64 4.89 -0.35
N GLY A 300 -5.66 4.44 0.39
CA GLY A 300 -6.86 3.83 -0.14
C GLY A 300 -8.05 4.04 0.76
N ASN A 301 -9.23 4.07 0.15
CA ASN A 301 -10.48 4.08 0.88
C ASN A 301 -11.56 3.27 0.15
N LEU A 302 -12.39 2.63 0.93
CA LEU A 302 -13.66 2.01 0.57
C LEU A 302 -14.62 2.24 1.74
N PRO A 303 -15.92 2.07 1.59
CA PRO A 303 -16.83 2.09 2.74
C PRO A 303 -16.30 1.22 3.88
N GLY A 304 -16.18 1.78 5.08
CA GLY A 304 -15.63 1.10 6.25
C GLY A 304 -14.11 0.94 6.30
N VAL A 305 -13.36 1.38 5.28
CA VAL A 305 -11.91 1.16 5.15
C VAL A 305 -11.19 2.46 4.84
N LEU A 306 -10.11 2.75 5.59
CA LEU A 306 -9.21 3.87 5.32
C LEU A 306 -7.75 3.42 5.54
N THR A 307 -6.97 3.38 4.48
CA THR A 307 -5.59 2.88 4.49
C THR A 307 -4.61 3.97 4.13
N HIS A 308 -3.49 4.03 4.84
CA HIS A 308 -2.35 4.89 4.54
C HIS A 308 -1.06 4.09 4.52
N GLY A 309 -0.27 4.26 3.46
CA GLY A 309 1.12 3.83 3.39
C GLY A 309 2.00 5.02 3.05
N PHE A 310 2.92 5.32 3.97
CA PHE A 310 3.94 6.37 3.80
C PHE A 310 5.34 5.78 3.89
N GLU A 311 6.23 6.25 3.04
CA GLU A 311 7.67 6.19 3.26
C GLU A 311 8.27 7.59 3.26
N PHE A 312 9.26 7.77 4.12
CA PHE A 312 10.02 9.02 4.22
C PHE A 312 11.50 8.72 4.12
N ARG A 313 12.26 9.58 3.47
CA ARG A 313 13.72 9.49 3.42
C ARG A 313 14.34 10.67 4.14
N ARG A 314 15.29 10.39 5.03
CA ARG A 314 16.10 11.40 5.71
C ARG A 314 17.31 11.79 4.85
N ALA A 315 17.96 12.91 5.18
CA ALA A 315 19.14 13.38 4.45
C ALA A 315 20.33 12.40 4.52
N ASP A 316 20.43 11.57 5.55
CA ASP A 316 21.42 10.51 5.72
C ASP A 316 21.02 9.20 5.01
N GLY A 317 19.84 9.17 4.40
CA GLY A 317 19.28 8.01 3.68
C GLY A 317 18.50 7.02 4.55
N ALA A 318 18.41 7.23 5.87
CA ALA A 318 17.60 6.38 6.74
C ALA A 318 16.10 6.50 6.37
N PRO A 319 15.41 5.39 6.11
CA PRO A 319 13.98 5.40 5.83
C PRO A 319 13.19 5.50 7.14
N ALA A 320 12.04 6.19 7.11
CA ALA A 320 10.97 5.98 8.07
C ALA A 320 9.73 5.51 7.31
N VAL A 321 8.98 4.58 7.89
CA VAL A 321 7.80 3.99 7.24
C VAL A 321 6.65 3.94 8.22
N VAL A 322 5.49 4.37 7.77
CA VAL A 322 4.25 4.34 8.54
C VAL A 322 3.14 3.77 7.67
N VAL A 323 2.65 2.61 8.04
CA VAL A 323 1.47 2.00 7.45
C VAL A 323 0.39 1.92 8.51
N TRP A 324 -0.81 2.35 8.13
CA TRP A 324 -1.97 2.32 9.00
C TRP A 324 -3.22 1.90 8.23
N LEU A 325 -3.88 0.88 8.72
CA LEU A 325 -5.13 0.34 8.17
C LEU A 325 -6.23 0.56 9.20
N ASN A 326 -7.26 1.34 8.84
CA ASN A 326 -8.53 1.32 9.57
C ASN A 326 -9.49 0.45 8.77
N HIS A 327 -10.18 -0.45 9.44
CA HIS A 327 -11.15 -1.38 8.85
C HIS A 327 -12.36 -1.55 9.76
N ASP A 328 -13.42 -2.12 9.25
CA ASP A 328 -14.68 -2.33 9.99
C ASP A 328 -15.28 -1.05 10.62
N LEU A 329 -14.91 0.13 10.07
CA LEU A 329 -15.46 1.39 10.52
C LEU A 329 -16.96 1.43 10.23
N THR A 330 -17.75 1.84 11.22
CA THR A 330 -19.16 2.19 11.02
C THR A 330 -19.28 3.36 10.03
N ALA A 331 -20.45 3.57 9.45
CA ALA A 331 -20.66 4.69 8.51
C ALA A 331 -20.31 6.05 9.13
N SER A 332 -20.63 6.26 10.42
CA SER A 332 -20.30 7.51 11.11
C SER A 332 -18.82 7.68 11.41
N GLU A 333 -18.12 6.61 11.76
CA GLU A 333 -16.66 6.62 11.95
C GLU A 333 -15.94 6.85 10.63
N TYR A 334 -16.38 6.19 9.55
CA TYR A 334 -15.81 6.38 8.21
C TYR A 334 -16.03 7.82 7.70
N GLU A 335 -17.23 8.40 7.90
CA GLU A 335 -17.50 9.81 7.58
C GLU A 335 -16.59 10.76 8.39
N SER A 336 -16.45 10.50 9.69
CA SER A 336 -15.56 11.27 10.57
C SER A 336 -14.10 11.14 10.11
N ALA A 337 -13.63 9.93 9.85
CA ALA A 337 -12.28 9.63 9.41
C ALA A 337 -11.92 10.33 8.10
N THR A 338 -12.81 10.27 7.10
CA THR A 338 -12.59 10.89 5.79
C THR A 338 -12.69 12.41 5.83
N THR A 339 -13.58 12.97 6.68
CA THR A 339 -13.70 14.42 6.90
C THR A 339 -12.45 14.99 7.58
N ASN A 340 -11.87 14.24 8.52
CA ASN A 340 -10.71 14.67 9.32
C ASN A 340 -9.40 14.01 8.87
N LEU A 341 -9.30 13.64 7.60
CA LEU A 341 -8.17 12.92 7.02
C LEU A 341 -6.82 13.59 7.33
N THR A 342 -6.77 14.92 7.29
CA THR A 342 -5.55 15.70 7.58
C THR A 342 -5.04 15.45 9.00
N GLN A 343 -5.92 15.28 9.99
CA GLN A 343 -5.51 15.02 11.38
C GLN A 343 -4.87 13.64 11.51
N HIS A 344 -5.45 12.64 10.82
CA HIS A 344 -4.84 11.32 10.76
C HIS A 344 -3.45 11.36 10.09
N GLN A 345 -3.34 12.00 8.92
CA GLN A 345 -2.05 12.16 8.23
C GLN A 345 -1.02 12.93 9.07
N THR A 346 -1.45 13.88 9.89
CA THR A 346 -0.57 14.57 10.84
C THR A 346 -0.02 13.61 11.89
N LEU A 347 -0.87 12.76 12.49
CA LEU A 347 -0.40 11.71 13.40
C LEU A 347 0.64 10.78 12.74
N LEU A 348 0.38 10.36 11.49
CA LEU A 348 1.30 9.44 10.79
C LEU A 348 2.65 10.11 10.49
N LEU A 349 2.64 11.40 10.16
CA LEU A 349 3.87 12.18 10.00
C LEU A 349 4.61 12.34 11.34
N GLU A 350 3.89 12.61 12.44
CA GLU A 350 4.47 12.67 13.79
C GLU A 350 5.07 11.33 14.19
N ALA A 351 4.41 10.21 13.87
CA ALA A 351 4.94 8.87 14.12
C ALA A 351 6.23 8.57 13.36
N ALA A 352 6.38 9.11 12.14
CA ALA A 352 7.63 9.00 11.37
C ALA A 352 8.75 9.90 11.91
N ALA A 353 8.42 11.03 12.55
CA ALA A 353 9.38 12.08 12.91
C ALA A 353 9.76 12.08 14.39
N ASP A 354 8.89 11.63 15.29
CA ASP A 354 9.03 11.73 16.75
C ASP A 354 8.96 10.36 17.43
N PRO A 355 10.06 9.89 18.05
CA PRO A 355 10.10 8.67 18.83
C PRO A 355 9.07 8.60 19.97
N ALA A 356 8.67 9.75 20.52
CA ALA A 356 7.68 9.78 21.60
C ALA A 356 6.30 9.35 21.08
N THR A 357 5.95 9.71 19.84
CA THR A 357 4.71 9.26 19.20
C THR A 357 4.73 7.75 18.95
N VAL A 358 5.85 7.19 18.47
CA VAL A 358 6.03 5.73 18.34
C VAL A 358 5.84 5.03 19.69
N GLY A 359 6.42 5.60 20.77
CA GLY A 359 6.27 5.08 22.12
C GLY A 359 4.82 5.09 22.63
N ARG A 360 4.00 6.06 22.20
CA ARG A 360 2.57 6.12 22.54
C ARG A 360 1.77 5.06 21.76
N LEU A 361 2.09 4.86 20.48
CA LEU A 361 1.48 3.82 19.65
C LEU A 361 1.78 2.41 20.17
N ALA A 362 2.97 2.18 20.70
CA ALA A 362 3.35 0.91 21.33
C ALA A 362 2.52 0.55 22.58
N CYS A 363 1.69 1.47 23.06
CA CYS A 363 0.76 1.24 24.17
C CYS A 363 -0.65 0.83 23.74
N ILE A 364 -0.92 0.75 22.46
CA ILE A 364 -2.18 0.22 21.91
C ILE A 364 -2.09 -1.31 21.93
N SER A 365 -3.00 -1.96 22.65
CA SER A 365 -2.99 -3.42 22.91
C SER A 365 -4.33 -4.07 22.59
#